data_d867abc0aec5099195397069a15a703b
#
_entry.id   d867abc0aec5099195397069a15a703b
#
_cell.length_a   1.000
_cell.length_b   1.000
_cell.length_c   1.000
_cell.angle_alpha   90.00
_cell.angle_beta   90.00
_cell.angle_gamma   90.00
#
_symmetry.space_group_name_H-M   'P 1'
#
loop_
_entity.id
_entity.type
_entity.pdbx_description
1 polymer ?
#
loop_
_entity_poly.entity_id
_entity_poly.type
_entity_poly.pdbx_seq_one_letter_code
_entity_poly.pdbx_strand_id
1 'polypeptide(L)'
;SYIYPPEVANVKSVLNTIKTLWIDLYTAPELGGDKFLLGKNPLKIYMYGGRNVDGNGMELLDNLEATTNEMFLYNVNEFNPQDEDKVFILMRSVHHQFARHLMELFPYDRSKFLSISRNKYIKSTKSIAWIFKGETQGRRGFILAGYPNKKGFFTFHSLLSPEKDFAEIISLKLTYGPKDLLQALDRAKTPYNAGSDK
;
A
#
# COMPACT_ATOMS: atom_id res chain seq x y z
N SER A 1 8.68 2.35 17.20
CA SER A 1 7.34 1.93 16.78
C SER A 1 6.30 2.62 17.65
N TYR A 2 5.38 3.36 17.07
CA TYR A 2 4.29 4.05 17.80
C TYR A 2 3.02 3.20 17.74
N ILE A 3 3.16 1.93 18.15
CA ILE A 3 2.02 1.01 18.22
C ILE A 3 1.30 1.26 19.54
N TYR A 4 0.15 1.93 19.49
CA TYR A 4 -0.76 2.19 20.60
C TYR A 4 -2.21 2.04 20.14
N PRO A 5 -3.15 1.78 21.07
CA PRO A 5 -4.57 1.63 20.70
C PRO A 5 -5.13 2.87 20.02
N PRO A 6 -6.04 2.72 19.06
CA PRO A 6 -6.72 3.85 18.44
C PRO A 6 -7.78 4.46 19.37
N GLU A 7 -8.11 5.71 19.12
CA GLU A 7 -9.27 6.37 19.72
C GLU A 7 -10.57 5.77 19.14
N VAL A 8 -11.52 5.45 20.00
CA VAL A 8 -12.78 4.76 19.63
C VAL A 8 -13.55 5.53 18.54
N ALA A 9 -13.57 6.86 18.60
CA ALA A 9 -14.25 7.70 17.62
C ALA A 9 -13.70 7.49 16.20
N ASN A 10 -12.38 7.34 16.06
CA ASN A 10 -11.72 7.14 14.78
C ASN A 10 -11.93 5.73 14.22
N VAL A 11 -12.03 4.71 15.08
CA VAL A 11 -12.32 3.34 14.66
C VAL A 11 -13.61 3.25 13.85
N LYS A 12 -14.69 3.90 14.32
CA LYS A 12 -15.97 3.91 13.60
C LYS A 12 -15.85 4.54 12.22
N SER A 13 -15.11 5.64 12.12
CA SER A 13 -14.91 6.35 10.85
C SER A 13 -14.13 5.48 9.84
N VAL A 14 -13.06 4.83 10.29
CA VAL A 14 -12.28 3.89 9.47
C VAL A 14 -13.13 2.71 9.01
N LEU A 15 -13.89 2.07 9.92
CA LEU A 15 -14.74 0.93 9.57
C LEU A 15 -15.83 1.30 8.54
N ASN A 16 -16.45 2.46 8.68
CA ASN A 16 -17.44 2.93 7.69
C ASN A 16 -16.81 3.13 6.31
N THR A 17 -15.62 3.71 6.25
CA THR A 17 -14.89 3.92 4.99
C THR A 17 -14.51 2.59 4.35
N ILE A 18 -13.98 1.64 5.13
CA ILE A 18 -13.64 0.29 4.65
C ILE A 18 -14.89 -0.44 4.15
N LYS A 19 -16.00 -0.35 4.89
CA LYS A 19 -17.25 -0.96 4.43
C LYS A 19 -17.63 -0.42 3.06
N THR A 20 -17.68 0.90 2.89
CA THR A 20 -18.15 1.53 1.65
C THR A 20 -17.17 1.34 0.49
N LEU A 21 -15.87 1.55 0.71
CA LEU A 21 -14.87 1.59 -0.36
C LEU A 21 -14.13 0.26 -0.60
N TRP A 22 -14.42 -0.74 0.20
CA TRP A 22 -13.89 -2.09 0.00
C TRP A 22 -14.99 -3.14 -0.04
N ILE A 23 -15.72 -3.35 1.06
CA ILE A 23 -16.71 -4.46 1.15
C ILE A 23 -17.84 -4.26 0.15
N ASP A 24 -18.50 -3.10 0.18
CA ASP A 24 -19.68 -2.84 -0.67
C ASP A 24 -19.29 -2.88 -2.17
N LEU A 25 -18.08 -2.44 -2.53
CA LEU A 25 -17.59 -2.51 -3.92
C LEU A 25 -17.33 -3.95 -4.38
N TYR A 26 -16.70 -4.76 -3.51
CA TYR A 26 -16.40 -6.16 -3.87
C TYR A 26 -17.60 -7.08 -3.78
N THR A 27 -18.68 -6.67 -3.12
CA THR A 27 -19.95 -7.39 -3.09
C THR A 27 -20.97 -6.86 -4.11
N ALA A 28 -20.55 -5.98 -5.00
CA ALA A 28 -21.41 -5.49 -6.08
C ALA A 28 -21.89 -6.65 -6.97
N PRO A 29 -23.15 -6.61 -7.43
CA PRO A 29 -23.74 -7.68 -8.25
C PRO A 29 -22.92 -8.04 -9.48
N GLU A 30 -22.27 -7.03 -10.10
CA GLU A 30 -21.43 -7.16 -11.29
C GLU A 30 -20.17 -8.02 -11.04
N LEU A 31 -19.72 -8.10 -9.78
CA LEU A 31 -18.58 -8.91 -9.35
C LEU A 31 -18.99 -10.28 -8.77
N GLY A 32 -20.27 -10.61 -8.81
CA GLY A 32 -20.80 -11.87 -8.28
C GLY A 32 -21.44 -11.75 -6.89
N GLY A 33 -21.65 -10.52 -6.40
CA GLY A 33 -22.30 -10.23 -5.12
C GLY A 33 -21.49 -10.75 -3.93
N ASP A 34 -22.18 -11.12 -2.86
CA ASP A 34 -21.55 -11.62 -1.63
C ASP A 34 -20.63 -12.83 -1.84
N LYS A 35 -20.85 -13.60 -2.90
CA LYS A 35 -20.05 -14.79 -3.21
C LYS A 35 -18.60 -14.48 -3.52
N PHE A 36 -18.28 -13.28 -4.03
CA PHE A 36 -16.88 -12.92 -4.33
C PHE A 36 -16.02 -12.91 -3.07
N LEU A 37 -16.49 -12.32 -1.99
CA LEU A 37 -15.73 -12.23 -0.73
C LEU A 37 -15.85 -13.49 0.14
N LEU A 38 -16.80 -14.37 -0.13
CA LEU A 38 -17.02 -15.55 0.70
C LEU A 38 -15.74 -16.43 0.77
N GLY A 39 -15.23 -16.61 1.98
CA GLY A 39 -14.00 -17.37 2.24
C GLY A 39 -12.71 -16.66 1.84
N LYS A 40 -12.76 -15.39 1.42
CA LYS A 40 -11.60 -14.60 0.99
C LYS A 40 -11.32 -13.38 1.89
N ASN A 41 -12.20 -13.09 2.84
CA ASN A 41 -11.99 -11.99 3.78
C ASN A 41 -10.92 -12.36 4.81
N PRO A 42 -10.08 -11.40 5.25
CA PRO A 42 -9.26 -11.60 6.42
C PRO A 42 -10.14 -11.87 7.65
N LEU A 43 -9.68 -12.77 8.51
CA LEU A 43 -10.41 -13.16 9.72
C LEU A 43 -10.34 -12.10 10.81
N LYS A 44 -9.30 -11.26 10.78
CA LYS A 44 -9.05 -10.24 11.79
C LYS A 44 -8.53 -8.96 11.17
N ILE A 45 -9.01 -7.83 11.67
CA ILE A 45 -8.49 -6.51 11.37
C ILE A 45 -7.98 -5.90 12.67
N TYR A 46 -6.67 -5.65 12.74
CA TYR A 46 -6.02 -4.96 13.84
C TYR A 46 -5.87 -3.48 13.52
N MET A 47 -6.20 -2.62 14.46
CA MET A 47 -6.12 -1.17 14.30
C MET A 47 -5.18 -0.55 15.33
N TYR A 48 -4.30 0.33 14.86
CA TYR A 48 -3.34 1.06 15.67
C TYR A 48 -3.48 2.56 15.46
N GLY A 49 -3.39 3.32 16.56
CA GLY A 49 -3.51 4.78 16.53
C GLY A 49 -2.38 5.46 15.78
N GLY A 50 -1.17 4.92 15.88
CA GLY A 50 0.05 5.49 15.31
C GLY A 50 0.57 4.78 14.06
N ARG A 51 1.72 5.28 13.60
CA ARG A 51 2.41 4.82 12.38
C ARG A 51 3.21 3.55 12.62
N ASN A 52 3.34 2.74 11.58
CA ASN A 52 4.28 1.64 11.53
C ASN A 52 5.50 2.04 10.69
N VAL A 53 6.64 2.20 11.34
CA VAL A 53 7.88 2.67 10.70
C VAL A 53 9.00 1.69 11.02
N ASP A 54 9.76 1.27 10.02
CA ASP A 54 10.94 0.42 10.20
C ASP A 54 12.10 1.19 10.85
N GLY A 55 13.16 0.47 11.24
CA GLY A 55 14.35 1.05 11.84
C GLY A 55 15.14 2.03 10.95
N ASN A 56 14.82 2.10 9.65
CA ASN A 56 15.41 3.01 8.67
C ASN A 56 14.51 4.19 8.33
N GLY A 57 13.33 4.30 8.95
CA GLY A 57 12.38 5.38 8.75
C GLY A 57 11.36 5.17 7.64
N MET A 58 11.33 4.00 7.00
CA MET A 58 10.33 3.69 5.99
C MET A 58 9.01 3.27 6.65
N GLU A 59 7.90 3.88 6.22
CA GLU A 59 6.57 3.47 6.65
C GLU A 59 6.18 2.14 6.00
N LEU A 60 5.69 1.21 6.83
CA LEU A 60 5.26 -0.12 6.42
C LEU A 60 3.73 -0.17 6.37
N LEU A 61 3.19 -0.76 5.32
CA LEU A 61 1.74 -0.90 5.12
C LEU A 61 1.15 -2.10 5.87
N ASP A 62 1.99 -3.07 6.18
CA ASP A 62 1.60 -4.34 6.78
C ASP A 62 2.52 -4.70 7.95
N ASN A 63 2.13 -5.70 8.71
CA ASN A 63 3.02 -6.35 9.65
C ASN A 63 3.77 -7.48 8.93
N LEU A 64 5.10 -7.46 8.98
CA LEU A 64 5.95 -8.46 8.32
C LEU A 64 5.77 -9.89 8.87
N GLU A 65 5.32 -10.00 10.12
CA GLU A 65 5.09 -11.27 10.82
C GLU A 65 3.62 -11.73 10.73
N ALA A 66 2.75 -10.93 10.10
CA ALA A 66 1.34 -11.25 9.97
C ALA A 66 1.11 -12.43 9.04
N THR A 67 0.13 -13.26 9.39
CA THR A 67 -0.47 -14.19 8.42
C THR A 67 -1.30 -13.41 7.43
N THR A 68 -1.55 -13.97 6.25
CA THR A 68 -2.39 -13.33 5.23
C THR A 68 -3.86 -13.23 5.61
N ASN A 69 -4.28 -13.98 6.64
CA ASN A 69 -5.63 -13.90 7.21
C ASN A 69 -5.82 -12.71 8.17
N GLU A 70 -4.79 -11.90 8.37
CA GLU A 70 -4.80 -10.75 9.25
C GLU A 70 -4.52 -9.47 8.46
N MET A 71 -5.28 -8.42 8.75
CA MET A 71 -5.10 -7.09 8.19
C MET A 71 -4.71 -6.11 9.30
N PHE A 72 -3.72 -5.27 9.03
CA PHE A 72 -3.18 -4.30 10.00
C PHE A 72 -3.38 -2.89 9.47
N LEU A 73 -4.09 -2.05 10.20
CA LEU A 73 -4.36 -0.66 9.86
C LEU A 73 -3.66 0.26 10.85
N TYR A 74 -2.83 1.13 10.32
CA TYR A 74 -2.04 2.10 11.08
C TYR A 74 -2.53 3.52 10.83
N ASN A 75 -2.11 4.47 11.66
CA ASN A 75 -2.50 5.88 11.59
C ASN A 75 -4.01 6.15 11.80
N VAL A 76 -4.70 5.28 12.52
CA VAL A 76 -6.15 5.39 12.72
C VAL A 76 -6.52 6.71 13.40
N ASN A 77 -5.68 7.22 14.32
CA ASN A 77 -5.95 8.49 15.01
C ASN A 77 -5.79 9.73 14.12
N GLU A 78 -5.06 9.61 13.02
CA GLU A 78 -4.91 10.69 12.06
C GLU A 78 -5.91 10.59 10.89
N PHE A 79 -6.75 9.57 10.88
CA PHE A 79 -7.71 9.36 9.80
C PHE A 79 -8.81 10.43 9.82
N ASN A 80 -9.06 11.01 8.66
CA ASN A 80 -10.16 11.93 8.41
C ASN A 80 -10.86 11.54 7.09
N PRO A 81 -12.14 11.14 7.12
CA PRO A 81 -12.87 10.72 5.92
C PRO A 81 -13.16 11.87 4.93
N GLN A 82 -12.97 13.13 5.34
CA GLN A 82 -13.10 14.32 4.47
C GLN A 82 -11.76 14.69 3.80
N ASP A 83 -10.67 14.04 4.17
CA ASP A 83 -9.35 14.25 3.59
C ASP A 83 -9.05 13.12 2.57
N GLU A 84 -9.08 13.45 1.29
CA GLU A 84 -8.87 12.50 0.20
C GLU A 84 -7.52 11.78 0.31
N ASP A 85 -6.46 12.45 0.76
CA ASP A 85 -5.16 11.83 0.92
C ASP A 85 -5.15 10.79 2.06
N LYS A 86 -5.88 11.06 3.15
CA LYS A 86 -6.03 10.09 4.27
C LYS A 86 -6.87 8.88 3.84
N VAL A 87 -7.95 9.11 3.11
CA VAL A 87 -8.77 8.03 2.53
C VAL A 87 -7.94 7.20 1.55
N PHE A 88 -7.19 7.85 0.66
CA PHE A 88 -6.30 7.18 -0.28
C PHE A 88 -5.26 6.29 0.44
N ILE A 89 -4.58 6.80 1.45
CA ILE A 89 -3.56 6.06 2.21
C ILE A 89 -4.18 4.83 2.89
N LEU A 90 -5.36 4.99 3.52
CA LEU A 90 -6.09 3.89 4.14
C LEU A 90 -6.45 2.82 3.10
N MET A 91 -7.08 3.21 1.99
CA MET A 91 -7.56 2.26 0.99
C MET A 91 -6.42 1.60 0.24
N ARG A 92 -5.31 2.31 0.00
CA ARG A 92 -4.08 1.70 -0.52
C ARG A 92 -3.59 0.57 0.40
N SER A 93 -3.55 0.81 1.72
CA SER A 93 -3.15 -0.22 2.69
C SER A 93 -4.10 -1.42 2.68
N VAL A 94 -5.41 -1.18 2.67
CA VAL A 94 -6.44 -2.23 2.62
C VAL A 94 -6.29 -3.08 1.35
N HIS A 95 -6.23 -2.45 0.17
CA HIS A 95 -6.11 -3.18 -1.10
C HIS A 95 -4.77 -3.89 -1.24
N HIS A 96 -3.67 -3.32 -0.74
CA HIS A 96 -2.37 -3.98 -0.73
C HIS A 96 -2.40 -5.29 0.06
N GLN A 97 -2.89 -5.25 1.30
CA GLN A 97 -2.96 -6.42 2.16
C GLN A 97 -3.97 -7.46 1.64
N PHE A 98 -5.11 -7.00 1.13
CA PHE A 98 -6.09 -7.89 0.51
C PHE A 98 -5.56 -8.55 -0.76
N ALA A 99 -4.83 -7.83 -1.61
CA ALA A 99 -4.17 -8.40 -2.79
C ALA A 99 -3.15 -9.48 -2.41
N ARG A 100 -2.35 -9.27 -1.36
CA ARG A 100 -1.44 -10.30 -0.85
C ARG A 100 -2.17 -11.56 -0.39
N HIS A 101 -3.28 -11.39 0.32
CA HIS A 101 -4.14 -12.52 0.71
C HIS A 101 -4.71 -13.27 -0.51
N LEU A 102 -5.21 -12.54 -1.51
CA LEU A 102 -5.71 -13.16 -2.74
C LEU A 102 -4.63 -13.91 -3.52
N MET A 103 -3.39 -13.46 -3.51
CA MET A 103 -2.27 -14.14 -4.18
C MET A 103 -1.95 -15.52 -3.58
N GLU A 104 -2.26 -15.77 -2.32
CA GLU A 104 -2.14 -17.10 -1.71
C GLU A 104 -3.29 -18.01 -2.09
N LEU A 105 -4.49 -17.45 -2.23
CA LEU A 105 -5.68 -18.20 -2.65
C LEU A 105 -5.69 -18.50 -4.15
N PHE A 106 -5.13 -17.58 -4.95
CA PHE A 106 -5.13 -17.64 -6.41
C PHE A 106 -3.71 -17.50 -6.95
N PRO A 107 -3.03 -18.61 -7.26
CA PRO A 107 -1.67 -18.58 -7.79
C PRO A 107 -1.57 -17.74 -9.05
N TYR A 108 -0.51 -16.94 -9.16
CA TYR A 108 -0.14 -16.21 -10.36
C TYR A 108 1.20 -16.69 -10.90
N ASP A 109 1.50 -16.42 -12.16
CA ASP A 109 2.79 -16.78 -12.76
C ASP A 109 3.91 -15.88 -12.22
N ARG A 110 4.42 -16.25 -11.03
CA ARG A 110 5.49 -15.54 -10.33
C ARG A 110 6.78 -15.47 -11.17
N SER A 111 7.08 -16.51 -11.93
CA SER A 111 8.30 -16.55 -12.74
C SER A 111 8.25 -15.54 -13.87
N LYS A 112 7.12 -15.42 -14.54
CA LYS A 112 6.88 -14.44 -15.59
C LYS A 112 6.93 -13.03 -15.02
N PHE A 113 6.29 -12.78 -13.88
CA PHE A 113 6.33 -11.48 -13.20
C PHE A 113 7.77 -11.09 -12.81
N LEU A 114 8.52 -12.01 -12.20
CA LEU A 114 9.93 -11.83 -11.83
C LEU A 114 10.84 -11.53 -13.01
N SER A 115 10.55 -12.05 -14.19
CA SER A 115 11.39 -11.81 -15.38
C SER A 115 11.53 -10.32 -15.71
N ILE A 116 10.56 -9.49 -15.30
CA ILE A 116 10.52 -8.04 -15.56
C ILE A 116 11.43 -7.27 -14.61
N SER A 117 11.47 -7.64 -13.32
CA SER A 117 12.06 -6.83 -12.25
C SER A 117 13.10 -7.54 -11.38
N ARG A 118 13.47 -8.78 -11.71
CA ARG A 118 14.25 -9.70 -10.85
C ARG A 118 15.47 -9.08 -10.15
N ASN A 119 16.24 -8.28 -10.84
CA ASN A 119 17.51 -7.74 -10.35
C ASN A 119 17.38 -6.30 -9.78
N LYS A 120 16.16 -5.79 -9.68
CA LYS A 120 15.91 -4.40 -9.30
C LYS A 120 15.40 -4.23 -7.86
N TYR A 121 15.00 -5.31 -7.20
CA TYR A 121 14.55 -5.29 -5.81
C TYR A 121 15.72 -4.94 -4.87
N ILE A 122 15.44 -4.15 -3.86
CA ILE A 122 16.42 -3.78 -2.84
C ILE A 122 16.52 -4.87 -1.78
N LYS A 123 17.75 -5.09 -1.29
CA LYS A 123 17.99 -6.07 -0.21
C LYS A 123 17.64 -5.53 1.18
N SER A 124 17.65 -4.21 1.34
CA SER A 124 17.39 -3.55 2.62
C SER A 124 16.96 -2.11 2.40
N THR A 125 16.02 -1.64 3.21
CA THR A 125 15.58 -0.24 3.27
C THR A 125 16.71 0.71 3.70
N LYS A 126 17.75 0.18 4.39
CA LYS A 126 18.94 0.96 4.77
C LYS A 126 19.62 1.62 3.58
N SER A 127 19.64 0.97 2.42
CA SER A 127 20.26 1.52 1.19
C SER A 127 19.58 2.77 0.65
N ILE A 128 18.33 3.00 1.03
CA ILE A 128 17.51 4.14 0.60
C ILE A 128 17.03 5.00 1.79
N ALA A 129 17.54 4.75 3.00
CA ALA A 129 17.12 5.45 4.21
C ALA A 129 17.32 6.98 4.15
N TRP A 130 18.29 7.43 3.34
CA TRP A 130 18.55 8.86 3.12
C TRP A 130 17.35 9.61 2.51
N ILE A 131 16.47 8.90 1.76
CA ILE A 131 15.28 9.47 1.14
C ILE A 131 14.19 9.76 2.18
N PHE A 132 14.15 8.97 3.28
CA PHE A 132 13.10 9.10 4.29
C PHE A 132 13.44 10.11 5.40
N LYS A 133 14.68 10.58 5.48
CA LYS A 133 15.09 11.54 6.51
C LYS A 133 14.46 12.91 6.22
N GLY A 134 13.66 13.39 7.18
CA GLY A 134 13.02 14.71 7.10
C GLY A 134 11.77 14.79 6.24
N GLU A 135 11.38 13.70 5.57
CA GLU A 135 10.16 13.67 4.79
C GLU A 135 8.96 13.21 5.61
N THR A 136 7.81 13.82 5.38
CA THR A 136 6.53 13.33 5.90
C THR A 136 6.07 12.18 5.02
N GLN A 137 6.36 10.97 5.44
CA GLN A 137 5.89 9.77 4.77
C GLN A 137 4.35 9.71 4.82
N GLY A 138 3.76 9.03 3.85
CA GLY A 138 2.33 8.84 3.78
C GLY A 138 1.58 9.89 2.96
N ARG A 139 2.26 10.90 2.44
CA ARG A 139 1.66 11.81 1.45
C ARG A 139 1.54 11.12 0.10
N ARG A 140 0.40 11.32 -0.58
CA ARG A 140 0.15 10.78 -1.92
C ARG A 140 1.28 11.10 -2.91
N GLY A 141 1.76 12.34 -2.92
CA GLY A 141 2.86 12.77 -3.78
C GLY A 141 4.19 12.09 -3.47
N PHE A 142 4.47 11.78 -2.20
CA PHE A 142 5.68 11.07 -1.78
C PHE A 142 5.64 9.59 -2.19
N ILE A 143 4.49 8.94 -2.05
CA ILE A 143 4.32 7.53 -2.43
C ILE A 143 4.70 7.30 -3.90
N LEU A 144 4.34 8.25 -4.77
CA LEU A 144 4.69 8.25 -6.20
C LEU A 144 5.97 9.04 -6.51
N ALA A 145 6.77 9.42 -5.50
CA ALA A 145 7.97 10.21 -5.72
C ALA A 145 9.02 9.48 -6.56
N GLY A 146 9.82 10.28 -7.25
CA GLY A 146 10.65 9.90 -8.38
C GLY A 146 11.55 8.68 -8.24
N TYR A 147 12.10 8.36 -7.05
CA TYR A 147 13.08 7.28 -6.93
C TYR A 147 12.57 5.89 -7.34
N PRO A 148 11.45 5.36 -6.80
CA PRO A 148 10.94 4.06 -7.23
C PRO A 148 10.53 4.08 -8.71
N ASN A 149 9.90 5.15 -9.19
CA ASN A 149 9.47 5.23 -10.59
C ASN A 149 10.65 5.11 -11.56
N LYS A 150 11.78 5.76 -11.26
CA LYS A 150 13.01 5.69 -12.07
C LYS A 150 13.71 4.32 -12.02
N LYS A 151 13.37 3.50 -11.03
CA LYS A 151 13.78 2.09 -10.95
C LYS A 151 12.81 1.13 -11.64
N GLY A 152 11.68 1.64 -12.14
CA GLY A 152 10.64 0.87 -12.81
C GLY A 152 9.58 0.32 -11.87
N PHE A 153 9.44 0.89 -10.67
CA PHE A 153 8.45 0.53 -9.66
C PHE A 153 7.51 1.71 -9.37
N PHE A 154 6.30 1.44 -8.94
CA PHE A 154 5.36 2.50 -8.59
C PHE A 154 5.64 3.15 -7.24
N THR A 155 6.04 2.37 -6.24
CA THR A 155 6.20 2.84 -4.85
C THR A 155 7.47 2.30 -4.22
N PHE A 156 7.81 2.84 -3.04
CA PHE A 156 8.90 2.29 -2.23
C PHE A 156 8.61 0.86 -1.75
N HIS A 157 7.35 0.51 -1.48
CA HIS A 157 6.96 -0.85 -1.11
C HIS A 157 7.21 -1.85 -2.23
N SER A 158 6.97 -1.44 -3.47
CA SER A 158 7.25 -2.27 -4.66
C SER A 158 8.72 -2.69 -4.76
N LEU A 159 9.64 -1.88 -4.22
CA LEU A 159 11.08 -2.20 -4.24
C LEU A 159 11.48 -3.37 -3.32
N LEU A 160 10.64 -3.74 -2.35
CA LEU A 160 11.02 -4.65 -1.27
C LEU A 160 10.97 -6.12 -1.67
N SER A 161 9.96 -6.53 -2.43
CA SER A 161 9.82 -7.91 -2.91
C SER A 161 8.84 -8.01 -4.08
N PRO A 162 8.90 -9.10 -4.86
CA PRO A 162 7.93 -9.35 -5.92
C PRO A 162 6.48 -9.39 -5.45
N GLU A 163 6.23 -9.96 -4.28
CA GLU A 163 4.89 -10.09 -3.71
C GLU A 163 4.33 -8.71 -3.33
N LYS A 164 5.17 -7.85 -2.75
CA LYS A 164 4.80 -6.46 -2.42
C LYS A 164 4.62 -5.62 -3.69
N ASP A 165 5.46 -5.81 -4.69
CA ASP A 165 5.34 -5.13 -5.98
C ASP A 165 4.03 -5.46 -6.68
N PHE A 166 3.69 -6.74 -6.77
CA PHE A 166 2.43 -7.19 -7.36
C PHE A 166 1.21 -6.63 -6.60
N ALA A 167 1.23 -6.70 -5.28
CA ALA A 167 0.17 -6.17 -4.43
C ALA A 167 0.02 -4.64 -4.57
N GLU A 168 1.14 -3.90 -4.68
CA GLU A 168 1.13 -2.46 -4.91
C GLU A 168 0.55 -2.10 -6.28
N ILE A 169 0.86 -2.84 -7.34
CA ILE A 169 0.28 -2.64 -8.67
C ILE A 169 -1.25 -2.76 -8.60
N ILE A 170 -1.76 -3.80 -7.95
CA ILE A 170 -3.21 -3.98 -7.77
C ILE A 170 -3.81 -2.84 -6.95
N SER A 171 -3.22 -2.54 -5.81
CA SER A 171 -3.70 -1.50 -4.91
C SER A 171 -3.76 -0.13 -5.60
N LEU A 172 -2.69 0.24 -6.30
CA LEU A 172 -2.64 1.51 -7.01
C LEU A 172 -3.60 1.57 -8.20
N LYS A 173 -3.80 0.45 -8.90
CA LYS A 173 -4.77 0.37 -9.98
C LYS A 173 -6.20 0.62 -9.50
N LEU A 174 -6.51 0.23 -8.26
CA LEU A 174 -7.82 0.41 -7.64
C LEU A 174 -8.01 1.78 -7.00
N THR A 175 -6.92 2.40 -6.54
CA THR A 175 -6.99 3.66 -5.77
C THR A 175 -6.58 4.90 -6.55
N TYR A 176 -5.73 4.75 -7.58
CA TYR A 176 -5.31 5.86 -8.44
C TYR A 176 -6.16 5.96 -9.70
N GLY A 177 -6.40 7.20 -10.11
CA GLY A 177 -6.95 7.46 -11.44
C GLY A 177 -5.91 7.26 -12.56
N PRO A 178 -6.36 7.17 -13.82
CA PRO A 178 -5.46 7.03 -14.98
C PRO A 178 -4.39 8.13 -15.06
N LYS A 179 -4.72 9.36 -14.65
CA LYS A 179 -3.80 10.51 -14.64
C LYS A 179 -2.60 10.28 -13.71
N ASP A 180 -2.84 9.76 -12.51
CA ASP A 180 -1.78 9.52 -11.54
C ASP A 180 -0.81 8.43 -12.01
N LEU A 181 -1.35 7.37 -12.63
CA LEU A 181 -0.54 6.29 -13.21
C LEU A 181 0.30 6.80 -14.39
N LEU A 182 -0.27 7.64 -15.26
CA LEU A 182 0.47 8.26 -16.35
C LEU A 182 1.60 9.16 -15.84
N GLN A 183 1.37 9.95 -14.78
CA GLN A 183 2.42 10.75 -14.15
C GLN A 183 3.56 9.91 -13.58
N ALA A 184 3.26 8.73 -13.01
CA ALA A 184 4.29 7.82 -12.54
C ALA A 184 5.13 7.27 -13.70
N LEU A 185 4.50 6.92 -14.83
CA LEU A 185 5.19 6.49 -16.04
C LEU A 185 6.06 7.59 -16.66
N ASP A 186 5.59 8.83 -16.66
CA ASP A 186 6.38 9.97 -17.16
C ASP A 186 7.60 10.25 -16.27
N ARG A 187 7.44 10.16 -14.95
CA ARG A 187 8.60 10.22 -14.03
C ARG A 187 9.61 9.11 -14.28
N ALA A 188 9.14 7.91 -14.63
CA ALA A 188 10.04 6.79 -14.92
C ALA A 188 10.92 7.04 -16.15
N LYS A 189 10.47 7.81 -17.13
CA LYS A 189 11.22 8.16 -18.34
C LYS A 189 12.32 9.20 -18.09
N THR A 190 12.21 9.99 -17.00
CA THR A 190 13.14 11.07 -16.71
C THR A 190 14.35 10.54 -15.92
N PRO A 191 15.61 10.84 -16.27
CA PRO A 191 16.76 10.43 -15.47
C PRO A 191 16.67 10.92 -14.02
N TYR A 192 17.10 10.07 -13.09
CA TYR A 192 17.19 10.46 -11.68
C TYR A 192 18.42 11.32 -11.45
N ASN A 193 18.22 12.59 -11.12
CA ASN A 193 19.26 13.49 -10.67
C ASN A 193 19.13 13.65 -9.16
N ALA A 194 20.08 13.07 -8.40
CA ALA A 194 20.08 13.12 -6.93
C ALA A 194 20.13 14.56 -6.34
N GLY A 195 20.34 15.58 -7.16
CA GLY A 195 20.38 16.98 -6.76
C GLY A 195 19.10 17.79 -7.00
N SER A 196 18.13 17.25 -7.72
CA SER A 196 16.90 17.98 -8.07
C SER A 196 15.71 17.75 -7.12
N ASP A 197 15.87 16.84 -6.15
CA ASP A 197 14.85 16.50 -5.17
C ASP A 197 15.21 17.00 -3.75
N LYS A 198 15.98 18.12 -3.67
CA LYS A 198 16.26 18.83 -2.41
C LYS A 198 15.25 19.93 -2.16
#